data_0650de4ed088c2add2c4172f96dbefcf
#
_entry.id   0650de4ed088c2add2c4172f96dbefcf
#
_cell.length_a   1.000
_cell.length_b   1.000
_cell.length_c   1.000
_cell.angle_alpha   90.00
_cell.angle_beta   90.00
_cell.angle_gamma   90.00
#
_symmetry.space_group_name_H-M   'P 1'
#
loop_
_entity.id
_entity.type
_entity.pdbx_description
1 polymer ?
#
loop_
_entity_poly.entity_id
_entity_poly.type
_entity_poly.pdbx_seq_one_letter_code
_entity_poly.pdbx_strand_id
1 'polypeptide(L)'
;FPELADADPSLEQDWRGHASISFAALKAVQGNVFIPQIVGRHHGVPPKESYTASCNAYGGDAWQKRREELLALIMGERGWPDVSSKTQALLLMGLTTVADWIGSGELFDEPQKDWAPLVRKAVDHAGFLPLSLQTGLSFEALFGFSPREVQQAFIDQVSGPGVYILEAPMGMGKTEAALYAAYRMLEQGKAGGIYFALPTQLTSNKIHDRVNAFLSRILLQD
;
A
#
# COMPACT_ATOMS: atom_id res chain seq x y z
N PHE A 1 30.62 8.24 12.22
CA PHE A 1 31.54 7.35 11.50
C PHE A 1 32.48 8.21 10.66
N PRO A 2 33.62 8.70 11.21
CA PRO A 2 34.51 9.57 10.46
C PRO A 2 35.06 8.95 9.17
N GLU A 3 35.21 7.62 9.16
CA GLU A 3 35.67 6.85 8.00
C GLU A 3 34.65 6.80 6.85
N LEU A 4 33.43 7.29 7.07
CA LEU A 4 32.33 7.32 6.10
C LEU A 4 32.01 8.74 5.61
N ALA A 5 32.79 9.74 6.03
CA ALA A 5 32.54 11.16 5.72
C ALA A 5 32.75 11.53 4.24
N ASP A 6 33.38 10.66 3.45
CA ASP A 6 33.73 10.92 2.05
C ASP A 6 32.57 10.59 1.06
N ALA A 7 31.40 10.20 1.55
CA ALA A 7 30.22 10.02 0.67
C ALA A 7 29.78 11.39 0.13
N ASP A 8 29.74 11.54 -1.18
CA ASP A 8 29.32 12.78 -1.84
C ASP A 8 27.78 12.92 -1.84
N PRO A 9 27.20 13.83 -1.01
CA PRO A 9 25.76 14.02 -0.96
C PRO A 9 25.16 14.56 -2.27
N SER A 10 25.96 15.16 -3.15
CA SER A 10 25.48 15.69 -4.43
C SER A 10 25.02 14.60 -5.37
N LEU A 11 25.46 13.37 -5.17
CA LEU A 11 25.05 12.20 -5.94
C LEU A 11 23.69 11.64 -5.52
N GLU A 12 23.12 12.09 -4.41
CA GLU A 12 21.85 11.58 -3.87
C GLU A 12 20.68 11.75 -4.85
N GLN A 13 20.65 12.85 -5.60
CA GLN A 13 19.62 13.09 -6.62
C GLN A 13 19.65 12.05 -7.75
N ASP A 14 20.83 11.51 -8.05
CA ASP A 14 21.01 10.47 -9.07
C ASP A 14 20.59 9.06 -8.59
N TRP A 15 20.45 8.85 -7.28
CA TRP A 15 20.24 7.53 -6.69
C TRP A 15 18.76 7.11 -6.64
N ARG A 16 17.83 8.00 -6.86
CA ARG A 16 16.42 7.81 -6.48
C ARG A 16 16.28 7.45 -5.00
N GLY A 17 17.06 8.11 -4.14
CA GLY A 17 17.02 7.96 -2.70
C GLY A 17 17.57 6.64 -2.16
N HIS A 18 17.46 6.46 -0.86
CA HIS A 18 17.96 5.30 -0.11
C HIS A 18 17.37 3.95 -0.54
N ALA A 19 16.21 3.94 -1.19
CA ALA A 19 15.59 2.72 -1.70
C ALA A 19 16.46 2.00 -2.74
N SER A 20 17.14 2.75 -3.64
CA SER A 20 18.05 2.18 -4.62
C SER A 20 19.34 1.65 -3.98
N ILE A 21 19.82 2.32 -2.92
CA ILE A 21 20.99 1.87 -2.14
C ILE A 21 20.66 0.54 -1.44
N SER A 22 19.50 0.48 -0.77
CA SER A 22 19.04 -0.72 -0.08
C SER A 22 18.84 -1.90 -1.03
N PHE A 23 18.29 -1.63 -2.22
CA PHE A 23 18.17 -2.63 -3.28
C PHE A 23 19.52 -3.21 -3.70
N ALA A 24 20.50 -2.33 -4.01
CA ALA A 24 21.84 -2.73 -4.45
C ALA A 24 22.58 -3.52 -3.35
N ALA A 25 22.51 -3.06 -2.11
CA ALA A 25 23.13 -3.71 -0.96
C ALA A 25 22.57 -5.13 -0.74
N LEU A 26 21.25 -5.28 -0.78
CA LEU A 26 20.58 -6.58 -0.62
C LEU A 26 20.86 -7.51 -1.80
N LYS A 27 20.89 -6.98 -3.03
CA LYS A 27 21.22 -7.76 -4.23
C LYS A 27 22.64 -8.33 -4.19
N ALA A 28 23.58 -7.65 -3.52
CA ALA A 28 24.94 -8.10 -3.38
C ALA A 28 25.10 -9.29 -2.41
N VAL A 29 24.26 -9.37 -1.37
CA VAL A 29 24.40 -10.35 -0.28
C VAL A 29 23.33 -11.44 -0.28
N GLN A 30 22.25 -11.26 -1.05
CA GLN A 30 21.07 -12.12 -1.01
C GLN A 30 20.79 -12.77 -2.37
N GLY A 31 20.69 -14.10 -2.37
CA GLY A 31 20.36 -14.89 -3.57
C GLY A 31 18.89 -14.87 -3.98
N ASN A 32 17.98 -14.45 -3.09
CA ASN A 32 16.55 -14.39 -3.40
C ASN A 32 16.24 -13.13 -4.22
N VAL A 33 15.69 -13.31 -5.42
CA VAL A 33 15.42 -12.21 -6.36
C VAL A 33 14.32 -11.25 -5.90
N PHE A 34 13.43 -11.66 -4.99
CA PHE A 34 12.30 -10.87 -4.54
C PHE A 34 12.65 -9.92 -3.39
N ILE A 35 13.51 -10.32 -2.46
CA ILE A 35 13.81 -9.53 -1.26
C ILE A 35 14.40 -8.15 -1.61
N PRO A 36 15.41 -8.03 -2.48
CA PRO A 36 15.89 -6.71 -2.93
C PRO A 36 14.78 -5.86 -3.57
N GLN A 37 13.90 -6.48 -4.36
CA GLN A 37 12.79 -5.80 -5.01
C GLN A 37 11.76 -5.29 -4.01
N ILE A 38 11.43 -6.05 -2.98
CA ILE A 38 10.50 -5.64 -1.91
C ILE A 38 11.04 -4.41 -1.23
N VAL A 39 12.28 -4.46 -0.74
CA VAL A 39 12.89 -3.37 0.00
C VAL A 39 13.16 -2.15 -0.90
N GLY A 40 13.64 -2.36 -2.13
CA GLY A 40 13.94 -1.28 -3.06
C GLY A 40 12.71 -0.55 -3.61
N ARG A 41 11.50 -1.06 -3.38
CA ARG A 41 10.24 -0.47 -3.87
C ARG A 41 9.34 0.09 -2.78
N HIS A 42 9.81 0.23 -1.55
CA HIS A 42 8.97 0.71 -0.43
C HIS A 42 8.39 2.12 -0.64
N HIS A 43 8.97 2.94 -1.52
CA HIS A 43 8.37 4.21 -1.96
C HIS A 43 7.45 4.08 -3.20
N GLY A 44 7.09 2.87 -3.63
CA GLY A 44 6.19 2.63 -4.76
C GLY A 44 6.80 2.78 -6.15
N VAL A 45 8.07 3.18 -6.25
CA VAL A 45 8.79 3.33 -7.53
C VAL A 45 9.90 2.29 -7.68
N PRO A 46 10.22 1.84 -8.93
CA PRO A 46 11.32 0.93 -9.14
C PRO A 46 12.66 1.54 -8.71
N PRO A 47 13.54 0.75 -8.04
CA PRO A 47 14.89 1.20 -7.73
C PRO A 47 15.72 1.41 -9.00
N LYS A 48 16.73 2.27 -8.92
CA LYS A 48 17.71 2.44 -10.01
C LYS A 48 18.70 1.26 -9.96
N GLU A 49 18.73 0.47 -11.01
CA GLU A 49 19.55 -0.76 -11.06
C GLU A 49 20.93 -0.57 -11.71
N SER A 50 21.33 0.67 -12.00
CA SER A 50 22.57 0.98 -12.70
C SER A 50 23.84 0.96 -11.83
N TYR A 51 23.68 0.89 -10.51
CA TYR A 51 24.81 0.94 -9.59
C TYR A 51 24.98 -0.37 -8.83
N THR A 52 26.27 -0.76 -8.60
CA THR A 52 26.62 -1.83 -7.68
C THR A 52 26.62 -1.31 -6.24
N ALA A 53 26.49 -2.21 -5.27
CA ALA A 53 26.44 -1.86 -3.85
C ALA A 53 27.69 -1.11 -3.35
N SER A 54 28.87 -1.43 -3.89
CA SER A 54 30.16 -0.84 -3.54
C SER A 54 30.61 0.29 -4.48
N CYS A 55 29.73 0.84 -5.31
CA CYS A 55 30.08 2.00 -6.12
C CYS A 55 30.35 3.25 -5.24
N ASN A 56 31.20 4.16 -5.72
CA ASN A 56 31.53 5.39 -5.00
C ASN A 56 30.29 6.25 -4.70
N ALA A 57 29.29 6.25 -5.60
CA ALA A 57 28.04 6.92 -5.40
C ALA A 57 27.28 6.44 -4.14
N TYR A 58 27.47 5.19 -3.73
CA TYR A 58 26.89 4.61 -2.52
C TYR A 58 27.89 4.53 -1.35
N GLY A 59 28.98 5.30 -1.43
CA GLY A 59 30.02 5.39 -0.40
C GLY A 59 31.08 4.29 -0.44
N GLY A 60 31.15 3.54 -1.54
CA GLY A 60 32.18 2.53 -1.77
C GLY A 60 32.09 1.31 -0.87
N ASP A 61 33.19 0.55 -0.80
CA ASP A 61 33.30 -0.70 -0.04
C ASP A 61 33.12 -0.51 1.46
N ALA A 62 33.58 0.61 2.03
CA ALA A 62 33.46 0.89 3.45
C ALA A 62 31.99 0.97 3.89
N TRP A 63 31.16 1.67 3.15
CA TRP A 63 29.71 1.75 3.40
C TRP A 63 28.99 0.45 3.14
N GLN A 64 29.41 -0.30 2.11
CA GLN A 64 28.81 -1.61 1.85
C GLN A 64 29.08 -2.57 3.00
N LYS A 65 30.29 -2.60 3.54
CA LYS A 65 30.63 -3.40 4.71
C LYS A 65 29.76 -3.05 5.93
N ARG A 66 29.49 -1.76 6.18
CA ARG A 66 28.60 -1.32 7.27
C ARG A 66 27.16 -1.77 7.06
N ARG A 67 26.66 -1.73 5.84
CA ARG A 67 25.32 -2.27 5.52
C ARG A 67 25.25 -3.76 5.77
N GLU A 68 26.27 -4.52 5.43
CA GLU A 68 26.36 -5.96 5.70
C GLU A 68 26.39 -6.27 7.20
N GLU A 69 27.16 -5.50 7.98
CA GLU A 69 27.19 -5.60 9.44
C GLU A 69 25.82 -5.30 10.06
N LEU A 70 25.12 -4.26 9.56
CA LEU A 70 23.76 -3.92 10.01
C LEU A 70 22.77 -5.02 9.63
N LEU A 71 22.84 -5.56 8.43
CA LEU A 71 22.01 -6.67 8.00
C LEU A 71 22.23 -7.91 8.88
N ALA A 72 23.48 -8.25 9.16
CA ALA A 72 23.80 -9.36 10.06
C ALA A 72 23.20 -9.16 11.46
N LEU A 73 23.26 -7.92 11.99
CA LEU A 73 22.65 -7.59 13.27
C LEU A 73 21.12 -7.73 13.25
N ILE A 74 20.44 -7.21 12.21
CA ILE A 74 18.97 -7.27 12.08
C ILE A 74 18.50 -8.70 11.90
N MET A 75 19.18 -9.47 11.08
CA MET A 75 18.80 -10.86 10.77
C MET A 75 19.06 -11.79 11.96
N GLY A 76 20.15 -11.59 12.71
CA GLY A 76 20.51 -12.42 13.85
C GLY A 76 20.41 -13.90 13.53
N GLU A 77 19.80 -14.68 14.42
CA GLU A 77 19.58 -16.13 14.26
C GLU A 77 18.38 -16.48 13.36
N ARG A 78 17.55 -15.50 12.99
CA ARG A 78 16.30 -15.75 12.25
C ARG A 78 16.55 -16.16 10.79
N GLY A 79 17.69 -15.79 10.23
CA GLY A 79 17.98 -16.02 8.83
C GLY A 79 17.12 -15.18 7.86
N TRP A 80 17.29 -15.41 6.59
CA TRP A 80 16.54 -14.70 5.55
C TRP A 80 15.11 -15.22 5.44
N PRO A 81 14.12 -14.32 5.25
CA PRO A 81 12.75 -14.75 5.01
C PRO A 81 12.65 -15.51 3.67
N ASP A 82 11.81 -16.53 3.61
CA ASP A 82 11.50 -17.22 2.37
C ASP A 82 10.40 -16.48 1.62
N VAL A 83 10.72 -16.02 0.41
CA VAL A 83 9.79 -15.41 -0.52
C VAL A 83 9.83 -16.22 -1.82
N SER A 84 8.81 -17.04 -2.03
CA SER A 84 8.80 -18.06 -3.06
C SER A 84 8.00 -17.68 -4.31
N SER A 85 7.17 -16.65 -4.27
CA SER A 85 6.31 -16.29 -5.40
C SER A 85 6.21 -14.78 -5.64
N LYS A 86 5.92 -14.41 -6.89
CA LYS A 86 5.68 -13.02 -7.29
C LYS A 86 4.49 -12.40 -6.54
N THR A 87 3.44 -13.17 -6.31
CA THR A 87 2.25 -12.70 -5.58
C THR A 87 2.59 -12.38 -4.14
N GLN A 88 3.34 -13.26 -3.46
CA GLN A 88 3.83 -13.00 -2.11
C GLN A 88 4.73 -11.77 -2.07
N ALA A 89 5.64 -11.61 -3.03
CA ALA A 89 6.49 -10.43 -3.13
C ALA A 89 5.70 -9.14 -3.30
N LEU A 90 4.65 -9.12 -4.13
CA LEU A 90 3.78 -7.95 -4.31
C LEU A 90 3.02 -7.58 -3.04
N LEU A 91 2.50 -8.56 -2.30
CA LEU A 91 1.84 -8.31 -1.01
C LEU A 91 2.83 -7.74 0.02
N LEU A 92 4.03 -8.29 0.10
CA LEU A 92 5.07 -7.80 1.01
C LEU A 92 5.57 -6.41 0.60
N MET A 93 5.66 -6.08 -0.70
CA MET A 93 5.95 -4.71 -1.15
C MET A 93 4.89 -3.72 -0.64
N GLY A 94 3.61 -4.04 -0.82
CA GLY A 94 2.51 -3.20 -0.33
C GLY A 94 2.58 -3.01 1.18
N LEU A 95 2.77 -4.09 1.93
CA LEU A 95 2.91 -4.03 3.39
C LEU A 95 4.12 -3.20 3.83
N THR A 96 5.28 -3.35 3.16
CA THR A 96 6.49 -2.57 3.45
C THR A 96 6.28 -1.09 3.17
N THR A 97 5.61 -0.75 2.06
CA THR A 97 5.27 0.64 1.72
C THR A 97 4.37 1.28 2.79
N VAL A 98 3.34 0.57 3.23
CA VAL A 98 2.45 1.07 4.28
C VAL A 98 3.17 1.21 5.62
N ALA A 99 4.02 0.23 5.98
CA ALA A 99 4.81 0.29 7.21
C ALA A 99 5.80 1.46 7.21
N ASP A 100 6.42 1.74 6.06
CA ASP A 100 7.31 2.89 5.89
C ASP A 100 6.55 4.22 6.06
N TRP A 101 5.38 4.38 5.45
CA TRP A 101 4.56 5.58 5.60
C TRP A 101 4.08 5.79 7.03
N ILE A 102 3.70 4.72 7.73
CA ILE A 102 3.31 4.80 9.15
C ILE A 102 4.53 5.18 10.00
N GLY A 103 5.66 4.51 9.80
CA GLY A 103 6.89 4.72 10.58
C GLY A 103 7.57 6.05 10.33
N SER A 104 7.32 6.68 9.18
CA SER A 104 7.80 8.02 8.83
C SER A 104 6.85 9.14 9.27
N GLY A 105 5.77 8.83 9.99
CA GLY A 105 4.80 9.81 10.48
C GLY A 105 5.27 10.53 11.75
N GLU A 106 4.66 11.68 12.04
CA GLU A 106 5.00 12.59 13.15
C GLU A 106 5.07 11.93 14.54
N LEU A 107 4.40 10.79 14.73
CA LEU A 107 4.42 10.06 16.00
C LEU A 107 5.81 9.48 16.33
N PHE A 108 6.69 9.34 15.34
CA PHE A 108 8.00 8.71 15.45
C PHE A 108 9.19 9.67 15.27
N ASP A 109 8.94 10.99 15.23
CA ASP A 109 9.97 12.03 15.07
C ASP A 109 10.97 12.10 16.24
N GLU A 110 10.60 11.58 17.41
CA GLU A 110 11.45 11.59 18.60
C GLU A 110 12.00 10.19 18.91
N PRO A 111 13.28 9.89 18.57
CA PRO A 111 13.88 8.56 18.77
C PRO A 111 13.94 8.06 20.21
N GLN A 112 13.83 8.98 21.19
CA GLN A 112 13.93 8.68 22.62
C GLN A 112 12.62 8.20 23.25
N LYS A 113 11.49 8.29 22.53
CA LYS A 113 10.20 7.86 23.04
C LYS A 113 10.06 6.33 23.05
N ASP A 114 9.25 5.83 23.97
CA ASP A 114 8.79 4.44 23.91
C ASP A 114 7.86 4.27 22.71
N TRP A 115 8.28 3.50 21.72
CA TRP A 115 7.56 3.31 20.47
C TRP A 115 6.44 2.29 20.56
N ALA A 116 6.47 1.37 21.51
CA ALA A 116 5.49 0.28 21.57
C ALA A 116 4.03 0.78 21.64
N PRO A 117 3.65 1.72 22.54
CA PRO A 117 2.31 2.30 22.52
C PRO A 117 2.04 3.17 21.29
N LEU A 118 3.08 3.85 20.74
CA LEU A 118 2.93 4.69 19.56
C LEU A 118 2.65 3.87 18.29
N VAL A 119 3.26 2.69 18.15
CA VAL A 119 3.01 1.78 17.02
C VAL A 119 1.53 1.39 16.95
N ARG A 120 0.93 0.99 18.07
CA ARG A 120 -0.51 0.66 18.09
C ARG A 120 -1.36 1.84 17.66
N LYS A 121 -1.12 3.00 18.27
CA LYS A 121 -1.84 4.24 17.93
C LYS A 121 -1.69 4.60 16.45
N ALA A 122 -0.50 4.45 15.87
CA ALA A 122 -0.22 4.76 14.47
C ALA A 122 -0.95 3.79 13.51
N VAL A 123 -0.97 2.50 13.83
CA VAL A 123 -1.71 1.49 13.05
C VAL A 123 -3.22 1.72 13.12
N ASP A 124 -3.76 2.05 14.29
CA ASP A 124 -5.16 2.38 14.47
C ASP A 124 -5.55 3.64 13.67
N HIS A 125 -4.71 4.70 13.72
CA HIS A 125 -4.90 5.91 12.93
C HIS A 125 -4.80 5.68 11.41
N ALA A 126 -4.00 4.72 10.98
CA ALA A 126 -3.88 4.35 9.57
C ALA A 126 -5.12 3.60 9.03
N GLY A 127 -6.09 3.28 9.89
CA GLY A 127 -7.37 2.71 9.49
C GLY A 127 -7.33 1.23 9.14
N PHE A 128 -6.33 0.48 9.60
CA PHE A 128 -6.26 -0.98 9.44
C PHE A 128 -7.12 -1.74 10.47
N LEU A 129 -8.24 -1.14 10.84
CA LEU A 129 -9.23 -1.76 11.73
C LEU A 129 -10.30 -2.49 10.92
N PRO A 130 -10.90 -3.56 11.47
CA PRO A 130 -12.08 -4.15 10.86
C PRO A 130 -13.17 -3.10 10.70
N LEU A 131 -13.78 -3.05 9.50
CA LEU A 131 -14.87 -2.11 9.24
C LEU A 131 -16.11 -2.54 10.00
N SER A 132 -16.68 -1.62 10.79
CA SER A 132 -18.01 -1.78 11.38
C SER A 132 -19.04 -1.23 10.39
N LEU A 133 -19.84 -2.14 9.78
CA LEU A 133 -20.78 -1.80 8.73
C LEU A 133 -22.23 -1.81 9.24
N GLN A 134 -23.03 -0.86 8.79
CA GLN A 134 -24.49 -0.99 8.80
C GLN A 134 -24.88 -2.10 7.81
N THR A 135 -25.64 -3.07 8.28
CA THR A 135 -26.11 -4.20 7.46
C THR A 135 -27.56 -4.01 7.04
N GLY A 136 -27.98 -4.71 5.98
CA GLY A 136 -29.39 -4.70 5.53
C GLY A 136 -29.83 -3.44 4.78
N LEU A 137 -28.90 -2.58 4.35
CA LEU A 137 -29.27 -1.36 3.64
C LEU A 137 -29.69 -1.69 2.20
N SER A 138 -30.88 -1.20 1.80
CA SER A 138 -31.34 -1.28 0.42
C SER A 138 -30.60 -0.29 -0.48
N PHE A 139 -30.68 -0.48 -1.79
CA PHE A 139 -30.18 0.48 -2.77
C PHE A 139 -30.81 1.87 -2.56
N GLU A 140 -32.12 1.91 -2.30
CA GLU A 140 -32.85 3.15 -2.04
C GLU A 140 -32.40 3.85 -0.75
N ALA A 141 -32.11 3.10 0.30
CA ALA A 141 -31.59 3.65 1.55
C ALA A 141 -30.23 4.32 1.34
N LEU A 142 -29.38 3.76 0.45
CA LEU A 142 -28.07 4.29 0.16
C LEU A 142 -28.07 5.47 -0.80
N PHE A 143 -28.95 5.48 -1.80
CA PHE A 143 -28.86 6.47 -2.89
C PHE A 143 -30.08 7.38 -3.00
N GLY A 144 -31.18 7.09 -2.28
CA GLY A 144 -32.39 7.91 -2.26
C GLY A 144 -33.33 7.72 -3.47
N PHE A 145 -33.08 6.69 -4.28
CA PHE A 145 -33.93 6.35 -5.44
C PHE A 145 -33.85 4.84 -5.73
N SER A 146 -34.87 4.30 -6.36
CA SER A 146 -34.91 2.90 -6.78
C SER A 146 -33.92 2.60 -7.89
N PRO A 147 -33.30 1.40 -7.91
CA PRO A 147 -32.38 1.03 -8.98
C PRO A 147 -33.12 0.95 -10.33
N ARG A 148 -32.48 1.42 -11.37
CA ARG A 148 -32.94 1.24 -12.74
C ARG A 148 -32.75 -0.22 -13.16
N GLU A 149 -33.47 -0.67 -14.18
CA GLU A 149 -33.39 -2.05 -14.67
C GLU A 149 -31.96 -2.53 -14.93
N VAL A 150 -31.11 -1.72 -15.58
CA VAL A 150 -29.71 -2.05 -15.85
C VAL A 150 -28.86 -2.15 -14.57
N GLN A 151 -29.16 -1.32 -13.57
CA GLN A 151 -28.49 -1.38 -12.28
C GLN A 151 -28.90 -2.63 -11.51
N GLN A 152 -30.20 -2.93 -11.47
CA GLN A 152 -30.74 -4.12 -10.82
C GLN A 152 -30.17 -5.40 -11.45
N ALA A 153 -30.18 -5.50 -12.78
CA ALA A 153 -29.62 -6.63 -13.49
C ALA A 153 -28.14 -6.87 -13.20
N PHE A 154 -27.35 -5.79 -13.08
CA PHE A 154 -25.94 -5.88 -12.67
C PHE A 154 -25.80 -6.38 -11.21
N ILE A 155 -26.56 -5.80 -10.29
CA ILE A 155 -26.53 -6.14 -8.86
C ILE A 155 -26.88 -7.61 -8.64
N ASP A 156 -27.87 -8.12 -9.36
CA ASP A 156 -28.33 -9.50 -9.26
C ASP A 156 -27.30 -10.52 -9.76
N GLN A 157 -26.42 -10.11 -10.69
CA GLN A 157 -25.33 -10.95 -11.19
C GLN A 157 -24.12 -10.99 -10.25
N VAL A 158 -23.90 -9.95 -9.42
CA VAL A 158 -22.76 -9.88 -8.51
C VAL A 158 -23.04 -10.72 -7.27
N SER A 159 -22.64 -11.99 -7.31
CA SER A 159 -22.93 -12.95 -6.23
C SER A 159 -21.66 -13.37 -5.43
N GLY A 160 -20.45 -13.05 -5.88
CA GLY A 160 -19.20 -13.44 -5.23
C GLY A 160 -17.95 -12.91 -5.93
N PRO A 161 -16.76 -13.37 -5.57
CA PRO A 161 -15.51 -12.97 -6.23
C PRO A 161 -15.57 -13.24 -7.74
N GLY A 162 -15.16 -12.26 -8.54
CA GLY A 162 -15.17 -12.37 -9.99
C GLY A 162 -14.82 -11.05 -10.67
N VAL A 163 -14.84 -11.06 -12.00
CA VAL A 163 -14.74 -9.86 -12.84
C VAL A 163 -16.11 -9.58 -13.42
N TYR A 164 -16.64 -8.40 -13.14
CA TYR A 164 -17.94 -7.95 -13.61
C TYR A 164 -17.78 -6.69 -14.45
N ILE A 165 -18.40 -6.66 -15.62
CA ILE A 165 -18.34 -5.54 -16.56
C ILE A 165 -19.73 -4.95 -16.69
N LEU A 166 -19.87 -3.65 -16.37
CA LEU A 166 -21.10 -2.89 -16.53
C LEU A 166 -20.94 -1.84 -17.63
N GLU A 167 -21.52 -2.11 -18.78
CA GLU A 167 -21.59 -1.17 -19.90
C GLU A 167 -22.98 -0.54 -19.96
N ALA A 168 -23.04 0.78 -19.90
CA ALA A 168 -24.28 1.54 -20.04
C ALA A 168 -23.97 2.98 -20.44
N PRO A 169 -24.89 3.72 -21.07
CA PRO A 169 -24.74 5.14 -21.41
C PRO A 169 -24.36 6.00 -20.19
N MET A 170 -23.87 7.21 -20.45
CA MET A 170 -23.60 8.18 -19.39
C MET A 170 -24.89 8.53 -18.63
N GLY A 171 -24.79 8.80 -17.33
CA GLY A 171 -25.96 9.14 -16.50
C GLY A 171 -26.83 7.97 -16.08
N MET A 172 -26.52 6.74 -16.47
CA MET A 172 -27.31 5.55 -16.09
C MET A 172 -27.00 5.02 -14.67
N GLY A 173 -26.16 5.70 -13.90
CA GLY A 173 -25.89 5.34 -12.51
C GLY A 173 -24.96 4.12 -12.33
N LYS A 174 -23.98 3.92 -13.24
CA LYS A 174 -23.00 2.84 -13.15
C LYS A 174 -22.24 2.84 -11.83
N THR A 175 -21.89 4.03 -11.34
CA THR A 175 -21.17 4.21 -10.08
C THR A 175 -21.96 3.71 -8.88
N GLU A 176 -23.25 4.06 -8.81
CA GLU A 176 -24.14 3.62 -7.73
C GLU A 176 -24.31 2.11 -7.74
N ALA A 177 -24.49 1.50 -8.92
CA ALA A 177 -24.57 0.06 -9.04
C ALA A 177 -23.29 -0.65 -8.56
N ALA A 178 -22.13 -0.13 -8.96
CA ALA A 178 -20.82 -0.67 -8.54
C ALA A 178 -20.59 -0.52 -7.03
N LEU A 179 -20.91 0.65 -6.44
CA LEU A 179 -20.80 0.89 -5.00
C LEU A 179 -21.77 0.00 -4.21
N TYR A 180 -22.99 -0.21 -4.68
CA TYR A 180 -23.94 -1.10 -4.01
C TYR A 180 -23.48 -2.57 -4.07
N ALA A 181 -23.00 -3.02 -5.21
CA ALA A 181 -22.42 -4.34 -5.33
C ALA A 181 -21.21 -4.53 -4.39
N ALA A 182 -20.34 -3.53 -4.28
CA ALA A 182 -19.22 -3.53 -3.33
C ALA A 182 -19.71 -3.57 -1.87
N TYR A 183 -20.73 -2.79 -1.50
CA TYR A 183 -21.35 -2.85 -0.18
C TYR A 183 -21.84 -4.26 0.15
N ARG A 184 -22.56 -4.89 -0.75
CA ARG A 184 -23.05 -6.28 -0.55
C ARG A 184 -21.91 -7.28 -0.38
N MET A 185 -20.80 -7.10 -1.08
CA MET A 185 -19.61 -7.94 -0.92
C MET A 185 -18.98 -7.76 0.46
N LEU A 186 -18.87 -6.50 0.95
CA LEU A 186 -18.40 -6.19 2.29
C LEU A 186 -19.33 -6.77 3.36
N GLU A 187 -20.63 -6.53 3.25
CA GLU A 187 -21.66 -7.02 4.18
C GLU A 187 -21.64 -8.55 4.31
N GLN A 188 -21.40 -9.25 3.22
CA GLN A 188 -21.30 -10.72 3.19
C GLN A 188 -19.93 -11.26 3.63
N GLY A 189 -18.98 -10.38 4.01
CA GLY A 189 -17.62 -10.78 4.35
C GLY A 189 -16.82 -11.34 3.17
N LYS A 190 -17.25 -11.10 1.93
CA LYS A 190 -16.57 -11.54 0.71
C LYS A 190 -15.49 -10.57 0.24
N ALA A 191 -15.45 -9.38 0.81
CA ALA A 191 -14.43 -8.36 0.60
C ALA A 191 -14.07 -7.69 1.93
N GLY A 192 -12.82 -7.26 2.08
CA GLY A 192 -12.33 -6.54 3.27
C GLY A 192 -12.18 -5.03 3.06
N GLY A 193 -12.46 -4.53 1.86
CA GLY A 193 -12.34 -3.10 1.53
C GLY A 193 -12.70 -2.82 0.08
N ILE A 194 -12.71 -1.53 -0.28
CA ILE A 194 -13.00 -1.05 -1.65
C ILE A 194 -11.78 -0.29 -2.16
N TYR A 195 -11.29 -0.65 -3.34
CA TYR A 195 -10.33 0.14 -4.10
C TYR A 195 -11.01 0.72 -5.35
N PHE A 196 -11.11 2.05 -5.43
CA PHE A 196 -11.77 2.75 -6.53
C PHE A 196 -10.74 3.39 -7.46
N ALA A 197 -10.47 2.77 -8.61
CA ALA A 197 -9.51 3.26 -9.58
C ALA A 197 -10.19 4.07 -10.69
N LEU A 198 -9.62 5.23 -11.01
CA LEU A 198 -10.12 6.13 -12.05
C LEU A 198 -8.98 6.58 -12.98
N PRO A 199 -9.25 6.77 -14.28
CA PRO A 199 -8.20 7.05 -15.26
C PRO A 199 -7.59 8.46 -15.15
N THR A 200 -8.25 9.42 -14.49
CA THR A 200 -7.78 10.81 -14.38
C THR A 200 -8.00 11.40 -12.99
N GLN A 201 -7.11 12.30 -12.57
CA GLN A 201 -7.20 13.03 -11.30
C GLN A 201 -8.48 13.87 -11.19
N LEU A 202 -8.90 14.53 -12.28
CA LEU A 202 -10.11 15.35 -12.31
C LEU A 202 -11.38 14.53 -12.03
N THR A 203 -11.44 13.33 -12.57
CA THR A 203 -12.53 12.38 -12.32
C THR A 203 -12.51 11.89 -10.88
N SER A 204 -11.31 11.67 -10.33
CA SER A 204 -11.13 11.25 -8.93
C SER A 204 -11.68 12.28 -7.96
N ASN A 205 -11.39 13.57 -8.15
CA ASN A 205 -11.88 14.64 -7.28
C ASN A 205 -13.41 14.73 -7.27
N LYS A 206 -14.06 14.59 -8.43
CA LYS A 206 -15.53 14.63 -8.52
C LYS A 206 -16.22 13.42 -7.90
N ILE A 207 -15.56 12.27 -7.91
CA ILE A 207 -16.11 11.04 -7.34
C ILE A 207 -15.85 10.93 -5.84
N HIS A 208 -14.81 11.60 -5.33
CA HIS A 208 -14.44 11.57 -3.93
C HIS A 208 -15.62 11.91 -3.00
N ASP A 209 -16.32 13.02 -3.26
CA ASP A 209 -17.47 13.44 -2.43
C ASP A 209 -18.60 12.40 -2.45
N ARG A 210 -18.84 11.78 -3.61
CA ARG A 210 -19.88 10.74 -3.76
C ARG A 210 -19.51 9.47 -3.01
N VAL A 211 -18.25 9.07 -3.05
CA VAL A 211 -17.73 7.91 -2.30
C VAL A 211 -17.77 8.19 -0.80
N ASN A 212 -17.37 9.39 -0.36
CA ASN A 212 -17.46 9.77 1.05
C ASN A 212 -18.90 9.79 1.56
N ALA A 213 -19.83 10.34 0.78
CA ALA A 213 -21.27 10.30 1.12
C ALA A 213 -21.81 8.87 1.19
N PHE A 214 -21.33 7.97 0.35
CA PHE A 214 -21.66 6.56 0.42
C PHE A 214 -21.05 5.90 1.67
N LEU A 215 -19.76 6.12 1.94
CA LEU A 215 -19.05 5.55 3.10
C LEU A 215 -19.69 6.00 4.41
N SER A 216 -20.06 7.27 4.54
CA SER A 216 -20.74 7.79 5.74
C SER A 216 -22.10 7.16 6.03
N ARG A 217 -22.71 6.51 5.05
CA ARG A 217 -23.98 5.78 5.21
C ARG A 217 -23.81 4.30 5.55
N ILE A 218 -22.71 3.70 5.12
CA ILE A 218 -22.46 2.27 5.36
C ILE A 218 -21.58 1.99 6.57
N LEU A 219 -20.78 2.96 7.02
CA LEU A 219 -19.93 2.81 8.19
C LEU A 219 -20.70 3.21 9.46
N LEU A 220 -20.61 2.36 10.48
CA LEU A 220 -21.03 2.76 11.82
C LEU A 220 -20.04 3.82 12.33
N GLN A 221 -20.56 4.93 12.83
CA GLN A 221 -19.77 5.91 13.56
C GLN A 221 -19.65 5.42 15.01
N ASP A 222 -18.41 5.19 15.45
CA ASP A 222 -18.08 4.92 16.85
C ASP A 222 -18.23 6.19 17.70
#